data_2a4692f84f4355ab44a9b97eb4a3ed68
#
_entry.id   2a4692f84f4355ab44a9b97eb4a3ed68
#
_cell.length_a   1.000
_cell.length_b   1.000
_cell.length_c   1.000
_cell.angle_alpha   90.00
_cell.angle_beta   90.00
_cell.angle_gamma   90.00
#
_symmetry.space_group_name_H-M   'P 1'
#
loop_
_entity.id
_entity.type
_entity.pdbx_description
1 polymer ?
#
loop_
_entity_poly.entity_id
_entity_poly.type
_entity_poly.pdbx_seq_one_letter_code
_entity_poly.pdbx_strand_id
1 'polypeptide(L)'
;MPLTLDKLVHDERFSGDSLLQFMIYFPVGVVLVVLRLIVGFVLWIAAIILPDTSSVRQLLTYLACCTFGVYVNHKGKRDPRSSLLVANYVSALDSLAVAHLYGTITLRKWKVPPFFASALGIRNAGQFAKKQHFAEYPNKPILLQPEGGPTNGRGLLQFVDWPFQLGNRVQPVAIKVDRMLTNVSVHRTSDTMDAIPWSDTLWYLWTPVTVYDILLLPPIERAGLGDTAYIELIRKSIADNVKAEITEYCWSDLSSRKRVSAPATHSMSLLAQRVKEVLPHVSIADILKDLTQTQNVDVTITNFLEGVTPYVPESNPEPKPSTSQVTSQPKYITPAPTGVFPKTPKERQLSFQERKAEMIANARRKYIEKHGLELTHS
;
A
#
# COMPACT_ATOMS: atom_id res chain seq x y z
N MET A 1 -11.69 4.45 29.23
CA MET A 1 -10.75 3.34 28.95
C MET A 1 -10.00 3.70 27.71
N PRO A 2 -8.67 3.62 27.66
CA PRO A 2 -7.91 3.95 26.45
C PRO A 2 -8.37 3.08 25.29
N LEU A 3 -8.42 3.66 24.09
CA LEU A 3 -8.82 2.97 22.88
C LEU A 3 -7.83 1.83 22.58
N THR A 4 -8.36 0.62 22.46
CA THR A 4 -7.55 -0.52 22.04
C THR A 4 -7.37 -0.52 20.53
N LEU A 5 -6.32 -1.16 20.05
CA LEU A 5 -5.95 -1.23 18.63
C LEU A 5 -7.12 -1.76 17.74
N ASP A 6 -7.94 -2.67 18.31
CA ASP A 6 -9.12 -3.24 17.64
C ASP A 6 -10.19 -2.21 17.28
N LYS A 7 -10.31 -1.19 18.10
CA LYS A 7 -11.34 -0.16 17.95
C LYS A 7 -10.96 0.96 16.97
N LEU A 8 -9.72 0.95 16.48
CA LEU A 8 -9.21 1.95 15.53
C LEU A 8 -9.50 1.61 14.06
N VAL A 9 -9.95 0.40 13.79
CA VAL A 9 -10.22 -0.09 12.45
C VAL A 9 -11.57 -0.79 12.38
N HIS A 10 -12.12 -0.91 11.19
CA HIS A 10 -13.26 -1.77 10.90
C HIS A 10 -12.73 -3.06 10.28
N ASP A 11 -13.18 -4.20 10.78
CA ASP A 11 -12.89 -5.53 10.23
C ASP A 11 -13.97 -5.95 9.22
N GLU A 12 -15.18 -5.44 9.41
CA GLU A 12 -16.33 -5.75 8.57
C GLU A 12 -16.68 -4.61 7.61
N ARG A 13 -17.10 -4.97 6.42
CA ARG A 13 -17.51 -4.00 5.39
C ARG A 13 -18.87 -3.39 5.68
N PHE A 14 -19.80 -4.17 6.18
CA PHE A 14 -21.15 -3.71 6.44
C PHE A 14 -21.24 -3.20 7.88
N SER A 15 -21.93 -2.08 8.06
CA SER A 15 -22.11 -1.46 9.38
C SER A 15 -23.05 -2.24 10.31
N GLY A 16 -23.60 -3.35 9.85
CA GLY A 16 -24.27 -4.35 10.70
C GLY A 16 -25.75 -4.09 11.00
N ASP A 17 -26.26 -2.87 10.78
CA ASP A 17 -27.53 -2.47 11.37
C ASP A 17 -28.78 -2.91 10.60
N SER A 18 -28.72 -3.30 9.33
CA SER A 18 -29.85 -3.99 8.69
C SER A 18 -29.51 -4.68 7.37
N LEU A 19 -29.51 -5.99 7.41
CA LEU A 19 -29.44 -6.85 6.22
C LEU A 19 -30.57 -6.50 5.22
N LEU A 20 -31.75 -6.13 5.73
CA LEU A 20 -32.91 -5.77 4.91
C LEU A 20 -32.64 -4.51 4.06
N GLN A 21 -32.07 -3.46 4.65
CA GLN A 21 -31.70 -2.24 3.91
C GLN A 21 -30.66 -2.53 2.83
N PHE A 22 -29.70 -3.39 3.11
CA PHE A 22 -28.72 -3.83 2.14
C PHE A 22 -29.38 -4.55 0.96
N MET A 23 -30.26 -5.50 1.23
CA MET A 23 -30.98 -6.26 0.20
C MET A 23 -31.83 -5.36 -0.71
N ILE A 24 -32.54 -4.38 -0.12
CA ILE A 24 -33.36 -3.41 -0.86
C ILE A 24 -32.46 -2.49 -1.71
N TYR A 25 -31.33 -2.06 -1.16
CA TYR A 25 -30.43 -1.14 -1.85
C TYR A 25 -29.59 -1.84 -2.93
N PHE A 26 -29.34 -3.14 -2.82
CA PHE A 26 -28.44 -3.89 -3.71
C PHE A 26 -28.68 -3.63 -5.20
N PRO A 27 -29.92 -3.76 -5.76
CA PRO A 27 -30.17 -3.50 -7.17
C PRO A 27 -29.91 -2.03 -7.56
N VAL A 28 -30.22 -1.08 -6.69
CA VAL A 28 -29.95 0.35 -6.89
C VAL A 28 -28.43 0.58 -6.95
N GLY A 29 -27.69 -0.04 -6.05
CA GLY A 29 -26.23 0.03 -6.03
C GLY A 29 -25.60 -0.50 -7.32
N VAL A 30 -26.11 -1.59 -7.89
CA VAL A 30 -25.62 -2.13 -9.17
C VAL A 30 -25.86 -1.14 -10.32
N VAL A 31 -27.06 -0.55 -10.42
CA VAL A 31 -27.34 0.48 -11.43
C VAL A 31 -26.40 1.67 -11.26
N LEU A 32 -26.19 2.09 -10.02
CA LEU A 32 -25.29 3.21 -9.70
C LEU A 32 -23.84 2.93 -10.12
N VAL A 33 -23.33 1.71 -9.91
CA VAL A 33 -22.01 1.30 -10.41
C VAL A 33 -21.91 1.49 -11.92
N VAL A 34 -22.91 1.03 -12.69
CA VAL A 34 -22.91 1.16 -14.15
C VAL A 34 -22.87 2.63 -14.57
N LEU A 35 -23.73 3.46 -13.98
CA LEU A 35 -23.75 4.91 -14.28
C LEU A 35 -22.42 5.59 -13.94
N ARG A 36 -21.81 5.26 -12.81
CA ARG A 36 -20.52 5.81 -12.39
C ARG A 36 -19.36 5.32 -13.24
N LEU A 37 -19.42 4.10 -13.74
CA LEU A 37 -18.42 3.61 -14.70
C LEU A 37 -18.48 4.39 -16.01
N ILE A 38 -19.68 4.81 -16.46
CA ILE A 38 -19.83 5.68 -17.62
C ILE A 38 -19.19 7.04 -17.35
N VAL A 39 -19.48 7.66 -16.19
CA VAL A 39 -18.84 8.93 -15.80
C VAL A 39 -17.33 8.77 -15.65
N GLY A 40 -16.86 7.67 -15.09
CA GLY A 40 -15.44 7.33 -14.98
C GLY A 40 -14.76 7.15 -16.34
N PHE A 41 -15.46 6.61 -17.33
CA PHE A 41 -14.98 6.51 -18.71
C PHE A 41 -14.87 7.90 -19.36
N VAL A 42 -15.86 8.78 -19.15
CA VAL A 42 -15.78 10.17 -19.58
C VAL A 42 -14.61 10.89 -18.92
N LEU A 43 -14.41 10.70 -17.61
CA LEU A 43 -13.26 11.22 -16.88
C LEU A 43 -11.94 10.72 -17.50
N TRP A 44 -11.86 9.44 -17.83
CA TRP A 44 -10.67 8.85 -18.43
C TRP A 44 -10.34 9.50 -19.78
N ILE A 45 -11.34 9.67 -20.67
CA ILE A 45 -11.16 10.33 -21.95
C ILE A 45 -10.76 11.81 -21.76
N ALA A 46 -11.46 12.53 -20.88
CA ALA A 46 -11.18 13.93 -20.58
C ALA A 46 -9.76 14.14 -20.06
N ALA A 47 -9.29 13.24 -19.19
CA ALA A 47 -7.95 13.30 -18.61
C ALA A 47 -6.81 13.02 -19.63
N ILE A 48 -7.13 12.36 -20.75
CA ILE A 48 -6.16 12.13 -21.84
C ILE A 48 -6.12 13.31 -22.81
N ILE A 49 -7.29 13.86 -23.15
CA ILE A 49 -7.42 14.88 -24.22
C ILE A 49 -7.13 16.29 -23.71
N LEU A 50 -7.54 16.60 -22.47
CA LEU A 50 -7.47 17.95 -21.94
C LEU A 50 -6.06 18.29 -21.42
N PRO A 51 -5.58 19.53 -21.65
CA PRO A 51 -4.28 19.98 -21.17
C PRO A 51 -4.27 20.11 -19.63
N ASP A 52 -3.12 19.91 -18.99
CA ASP A 52 -2.98 20.01 -17.53
C ASP A 52 -2.97 21.46 -17.03
N THR A 53 -4.10 22.15 -17.18
CA THR A 53 -4.32 23.51 -16.63
C THR A 53 -5.05 23.44 -15.29
N SER A 54 -5.04 24.53 -14.51
CA SER A 54 -5.72 24.59 -13.21
C SER A 54 -7.23 24.38 -13.32
N SER A 55 -7.87 24.98 -14.35
CA SER A 55 -9.32 24.85 -14.57
C SER A 55 -9.71 23.43 -15.01
N VAL A 56 -8.92 22.83 -15.90
CA VAL A 56 -9.13 21.44 -16.32
C VAL A 56 -8.97 20.48 -15.14
N ARG A 57 -7.96 20.70 -14.32
CA ARG A 57 -7.77 19.86 -13.12
C ARG A 57 -8.97 19.97 -12.17
N GLN A 58 -9.52 21.15 -11.98
CA GLN A 58 -10.72 21.34 -11.17
C GLN A 58 -11.92 20.60 -11.77
N LEU A 59 -12.09 20.63 -13.08
CA LEU A 59 -13.10 19.82 -13.77
C LEU A 59 -12.87 18.32 -13.58
N LEU A 60 -11.64 17.84 -13.73
CA LEU A 60 -11.29 16.42 -13.56
C LEU A 60 -11.53 15.95 -12.11
N THR A 61 -11.18 16.75 -11.11
CA THR A 61 -11.46 16.40 -9.71
C THR A 61 -12.96 16.40 -9.40
N TYR A 62 -13.73 17.30 -10.02
CA TYR A 62 -15.18 17.31 -9.92
C TYR A 62 -15.79 16.03 -10.53
N LEU A 63 -15.40 15.66 -11.73
CA LEU A 63 -15.83 14.42 -12.38
C LEU A 63 -15.41 13.18 -11.57
N ALA A 64 -14.24 13.20 -10.97
CA ALA A 64 -13.80 12.13 -10.07
C ALA A 64 -14.67 12.05 -8.81
N CYS A 65 -15.03 13.18 -8.20
CA CYS A 65 -15.98 13.20 -7.09
C CYS A 65 -17.36 12.63 -7.50
N CYS A 66 -17.87 12.99 -8.67
CA CYS A 66 -19.11 12.41 -9.22
C CYS A 66 -18.98 10.90 -9.45
N THR A 67 -17.86 10.45 -10.04
CA THR A 67 -17.59 9.03 -10.28
C THR A 67 -17.62 8.21 -8.99
N PHE A 68 -16.98 8.72 -7.93
CA PHE A 68 -16.90 8.00 -6.64
C PHE A 68 -18.03 8.36 -5.66
N GLY A 69 -18.98 9.20 -6.05
CA GLY A 69 -20.06 9.64 -5.19
C GLY A 69 -19.56 10.37 -3.94
N VAL A 70 -18.49 11.14 -4.08
CA VAL A 70 -17.90 11.94 -3.00
C VAL A 70 -18.62 13.29 -2.95
N TYR A 71 -19.21 13.58 -1.80
CA TYR A 71 -19.80 14.89 -1.51
C TYR A 71 -19.00 15.57 -0.41
N VAL A 72 -18.62 16.83 -0.62
CA VAL A 72 -17.69 17.52 0.26
C VAL A 72 -18.32 18.77 0.88
N ASN A 73 -18.48 18.75 2.19
CA ASN A 73 -18.78 19.93 3.00
C ASN A 73 -17.47 20.52 3.53
N HIS A 74 -17.34 21.83 3.50
CA HIS A 74 -16.16 22.46 4.05
C HIS A 74 -16.48 23.63 4.97
N LYS A 75 -15.66 23.82 6.00
CA LYS A 75 -15.70 24.95 6.94
C LYS A 75 -14.30 25.48 7.18
N GLY A 76 -14.19 26.76 7.53
CA GLY A 76 -12.94 27.44 7.74
C GLY A 76 -12.40 28.11 6.49
N LYS A 77 -11.35 28.90 6.65
CA LYS A 77 -10.66 29.62 5.55
C LYS A 77 -9.25 29.06 5.40
N ARG A 78 -8.86 28.87 4.13
CA ARG A 78 -7.48 28.53 3.83
C ARG A 78 -6.58 29.73 4.03
N ASP A 79 -5.45 29.51 4.69
CA ASP A 79 -4.36 30.48 4.76
C ASP A 79 -3.46 30.34 3.51
N PRO A 80 -3.40 31.36 2.64
CA PRO A 80 -2.55 31.32 1.44
C PRO A 80 -1.05 31.20 1.74
N ARG A 81 -0.63 31.58 2.96
CA ARG A 81 0.77 31.53 3.40
C ARG A 81 1.19 30.13 3.81
N SER A 82 0.22 29.22 4.08
CA SER A 82 0.50 27.84 4.44
C SER A 82 0.52 26.97 3.18
N SER A 83 1.70 26.56 2.76
CA SER A 83 1.87 25.62 1.65
C SER A 83 1.60 24.17 2.05
N LEU A 84 1.61 23.89 3.36
CA LEU A 84 1.42 22.55 3.91
C LEU A 84 0.07 22.47 4.63
N LEU A 85 -0.75 21.51 4.22
CA LEU A 85 -1.96 21.07 4.91
C LEU A 85 -1.68 19.70 5.54
N VAL A 86 -1.97 19.57 6.82
CA VAL A 86 -1.82 18.29 7.55
C VAL A 86 -3.17 17.80 7.99
N ALA A 87 -3.55 16.60 7.58
CA ALA A 87 -4.84 16.00 7.91
C ALA A 87 -4.69 14.62 8.55
N ASN A 88 -5.71 14.22 9.31
CA ASN A 88 -5.91 12.83 9.69
C ASN A 88 -6.21 11.96 8.45
N TYR A 89 -6.10 10.64 8.60
CA TYR A 89 -6.26 9.70 7.49
C TYR A 89 -7.43 8.74 7.77
N VAL A 90 -8.56 8.94 7.07
CA VAL A 90 -9.76 8.12 7.23
C VAL A 90 -9.97 7.20 6.03
N SER A 91 -9.68 7.68 4.82
CA SER A 91 -9.95 6.90 3.61
C SER A 91 -8.95 7.15 2.47
N ALA A 92 -8.96 6.24 1.51
CA ALA A 92 -8.16 6.36 0.31
C ALA A 92 -8.47 7.62 -0.53
N LEU A 93 -9.71 8.11 -0.48
CA LEU A 93 -10.16 9.26 -1.27
C LEU A 93 -10.16 10.59 -0.51
N ASP A 94 -9.59 10.65 0.70
CA ASP A 94 -9.40 11.92 1.43
C ASP A 94 -8.64 12.94 0.57
N SER A 95 -7.61 12.45 -0.15
CA SER A 95 -6.83 13.30 -1.05
C SER A 95 -7.66 13.91 -2.19
N LEU A 96 -8.60 13.15 -2.74
CA LEU A 96 -9.51 13.64 -3.77
C LEU A 96 -10.44 14.72 -3.21
N ALA A 97 -11.03 14.49 -2.03
CA ALA A 97 -11.94 15.44 -1.41
C ALA A 97 -11.26 16.80 -1.10
N VAL A 98 -10.03 16.76 -0.56
CA VAL A 98 -9.26 17.98 -0.29
C VAL A 98 -8.73 18.63 -1.57
N ALA A 99 -8.30 17.83 -2.56
CA ALA A 99 -7.85 18.34 -3.85
C ALA A 99 -8.98 19.05 -4.63
N HIS A 100 -10.20 18.53 -4.53
CA HIS A 100 -11.38 19.16 -5.13
C HIS A 100 -11.61 20.58 -4.61
N LEU A 101 -11.43 20.80 -3.31
CA LEU A 101 -11.66 22.12 -2.68
C LEU A 101 -10.49 23.09 -2.89
N TYR A 102 -9.26 22.60 -2.75
CA TYR A 102 -8.08 23.47 -2.61
C TYR A 102 -6.99 23.26 -3.66
N GLY A 103 -7.20 22.35 -4.60
CA GLY A 103 -6.22 22.00 -5.62
C GLY A 103 -4.92 21.42 -5.04
N THR A 104 -5.01 20.71 -3.90
CA THR A 104 -3.87 20.14 -3.21
C THR A 104 -3.22 19.01 -3.98
N ILE A 105 -1.96 18.77 -3.69
CA ILE A 105 -1.23 17.59 -4.14
C ILE A 105 -0.95 16.71 -2.93
N THR A 106 -1.27 15.42 -3.03
CA THR A 106 -0.98 14.41 -2.00
C THR A 106 0.15 13.51 -2.45
N LEU A 107 1.12 13.28 -1.59
CA LEU A 107 2.24 12.39 -1.87
C LEU A 107 1.86 10.96 -1.53
N ARG A 108 1.91 10.06 -2.53
CA ARG A 108 1.63 8.63 -2.39
C ARG A 108 2.70 7.83 -3.10
N LYS A 109 2.93 6.62 -2.64
CA LYS A 109 3.76 5.65 -3.34
C LYS A 109 2.98 4.84 -4.40
N TRP A 110 1.70 5.08 -4.52
CA TRP A 110 0.82 4.36 -5.44
C TRP A 110 1.26 4.51 -6.89
N LYS A 111 1.28 3.41 -7.60
CA LYS A 111 1.49 3.36 -9.05
C LYS A 111 0.15 3.64 -9.75
N VAL A 112 -0.18 4.89 -9.91
CA VAL A 112 -1.39 5.35 -10.61
C VAL A 112 -0.99 5.88 -11.99
N PRO A 113 -1.73 5.54 -13.05
CA PRO A 113 -1.52 6.15 -14.36
C PRO A 113 -1.54 7.68 -14.28
N PRO A 114 -0.68 8.39 -15.03
CA PRO A 114 -0.51 9.85 -14.91
C PRO A 114 -1.80 10.66 -15.02
N PHE A 115 -2.70 10.25 -15.91
CA PHE A 115 -3.99 10.90 -16.12
C PHE A 115 -4.92 10.78 -14.89
N PHE A 116 -4.97 9.62 -14.23
CA PHE A 116 -5.73 9.46 -12.99
C PHE A 116 -5.03 10.14 -11.80
N ALA A 117 -3.70 10.12 -11.78
CA ALA A 117 -2.94 10.79 -10.73
C ALA A 117 -3.27 12.29 -10.69
N SER A 118 -3.39 12.94 -11.85
CA SER A 118 -3.80 14.35 -11.94
C SER A 118 -5.23 14.57 -11.43
N ALA A 119 -6.17 13.73 -11.84
CA ALA A 119 -7.57 13.81 -11.40
C ALA A 119 -7.76 13.59 -9.90
N LEU A 120 -6.96 12.70 -9.30
CA LEU A 120 -7.01 12.38 -7.87
C LEU A 120 -6.15 13.31 -7.00
N GLY A 121 -5.42 14.26 -7.59
CA GLY A 121 -4.48 15.12 -6.86
C GLY A 121 -3.29 14.36 -6.27
N ILE A 122 -2.91 13.23 -6.84
CA ILE A 122 -1.84 12.36 -6.34
C ILE A 122 -0.54 12.61 -7.12
N ARG A 123 0.60 12.63 -6.42
CA ARG A 123 1.94 12.64 -6.98
C ARG A 123 2.80 11.55 -6.33
N ASN A 124 3.73 11.02 -7.11
CA ASN A 124 4.63 10.00 -6.59
C ASN A 124 5.65 10.62 -5.63
N ALA A 125 5.73 10.09 -4.40
CA ALA A 125 6.63 10.58 -3.35
C ALA A 125 8.12 10.54 -3.77
N GLY A 126 8.54 9.53 -4.55
CA GLY A 126 9.92 9.42 -5.03
C GLY A 126 10.31 10.49 -6.05
N GLN A 127 9.36 10.94 -6.88
CA GLN A 127 9.59 12.05 -7.83
C GLN A 127 9.66 13.39 -7.08
N PHE A 128 8.86 13.54 -6.05
CA PHE A 128 8.84 14.73 -5.20
C PHE A 128 10.17 14.91 -4.44
N ALA A 129 10.74 13.84 -3.93
CA ALA A 129 12.02 13.86 -3.22
C ALA A 129 13.19 14.37 -4.07
N LYS A 130 13.11 14.32 -5.42
CA LYS A 130 14.12 14.83 -6.34
C LYS A 130 14.14 16.36 -6.48
N LYS A 131 13.46 17.11 -5.62
CA LYS A 131 13.40 18.59 -5.53
C LYS A 131 12.84 19.33 -6.77
N GLN A 132 12.61 18.66 -7.88
CA GLN A 132 12.10 19.30 -9.10
C GLN A 132 10.64 19.76 -9.00
N HIS A 133 9.87 19.15 -8.11
CA HIS A 133 8.43 19.39 -8.03
C HIS A 133 8.03 20.74 -7.41
N PHE A 134 8.82 21.25 -6.46
CA PHE A 134 8.58 22.57 -5.89
C PHE A 134 8.86 23.70 -6.91
N ALA A 135 9.78 23.47 -7.85
CA ALA A 135 10.08 24.42 -8.91
C ALA A 135 8.96 24.48 -9.96
N GLU A 136 8.32 23.34 -10.26
CA GLU A 136 7.24 23.27 -11.25
C GLU A 136 5.90 23.81 -10.73
N TYR A 137 5.63 23.69 -9.42
CA TYR A 137 4.34 24.05 -8.81
C TYR A 137 4.48 24.82 -7.49
N PRO A 138 5.14 25.99 -7.46
CA PRO A 138 5.43 26.71 -6.22
C PRO A 138 4.19 27.15 -5.44
N ASN A 139 3.04 27.25 -6.08
CA ASN A 139 1.80 27.78 -5.50
C ASN A 139 0.76 26.68 -5.11
N LYS A 140 1.07 25.40 -5.31
CA LYS A 140 0.11 24.34 -4.97
C LYS A 140 0.35 23.84 -3.55
N PRO A 141 -0.69 23.81 -2.70
CA PRO A 141 -0.56 23.28 -1.37
C PRO A 141 -0.38 21.76 -1.40
N ILE A 142 0.39 21.26 -0.46
CA ILE A 142 0.63 19.83 -0.29
C ILE A 142 -0.23 19.35 0.87
N LEU A 143 -1.00 18.30 0.64
CA LEU A 143 -1.71 17.58 1.70
C LEU A 143 -0.83 16.44 2.22
N LEU A 144 -0.57 16.46 3.50
CA LEU A 144 0.16 15.43 4.23
C LEU A 144 -0.77 14.69 5.19
N GLN A 145 -0.68 13.37 5.22
CA GLN A 145 -1.40 12.51 6.14
C GLN A 145 -0.39 11.67 6.92
N PRO A 146 0.16 12.23 8.02
CA PRO A 146 1.31 11.67 8.73
C PRO A 146 0.99 10.42 9.55
N GLU A 147 -0.28 10.02 9.68
CA GLU A 147 -0.66 8.75 10.31
C GLU A 147 -0.15 7.52 9.55
N GLY A 148 0.12 7.68 8.25
CA GLY A 148 0.66 6.60 7.43
C GLY A 148 -0.36 5.61 6.88
N GLY A 149 -1.55 5.49 7.47
CA GLY A 149 -2.63 4.63 6.98
C GLY A 149 -3.99 5.02 7.54
N PRO A 150 -5.09 4.53 6.92
CA PRO A 150 -6.44 4.92 7.29
C PRO A 150 -6.89 4.26 8.60
N THR A 151 -7.57 5.07 9.43
CA THR A 151 -8.28 4.62 10.64
C THR A 151 -9.78 4.81 10.46
N ASN A 152 -10.57 4.33 11.42
CA ASN A 152 -12.01 4.60 11.43
C ASN A 152 -12.39 5.99 11.98
N GLY A 153 -11.43 6.85 12.26
CA GLY A 153 -11.63 8.21 12.77
C GLY A 153 -11.97 8.31 14.27
N ARG A 154 -12.03 7.19 15.00
CA ARG A 154 -12.25 7.20 16.46
C ARG A 154 -11.01 7.57 17.25
N GLY A 155 -9.83 7.29 16.69
CA GLY A 155 -8.55 7.65 17.29
C GLY A 155 -7.55 8.07 16.22
N LEU A 156 -6.58 8.90 16.62
CA LEU A 156 -5.46 9.34 15.80
C LEU A 156 -4.21 8.54 16.14
N LEU A 157 -3.56 8.00 15.11
CA LEU A 157 -2.26 7.34 15.24
C LEU A 157 -1.14 8.34 15.51
N GLN A 158 0.01 7.88 15.93
CA GLN A 158 1.21 8.70 16.00
C GLN A 158 1.56 9.24 14.61
N PHE A 159 1.94 10.51 14.57
CA PHE A 159 2.37 11.16 13.35
C PHE A 159 3.85 10.89 13.08
N VAL A 160 4.20 10.54 11.84
CA VAL A 160 5.60 10.42 11.42
C VAL A 160 6.22 11.81 11.24
N ASP A 161 7.50 11.93 11.56
CA ASP A 161 8.19 13.24 11.68
C ASP A 161 8.57 13.87 10.33
N TRP A 162 8.92 13.06 9.34
CA TRP A 162 9.50 13.54 8.08
C TRP A 162 8.67 14.61 7.33
N PRO A 163 7.31 14.58 7.32
CA PRO A 163 6.54 15.58 6.59
C PRO A 163 6.69 17.00 7.14
N PHE A 164 6.97 17.13 8.43
CA PHE A 164 7.05 18.41 9.12
C PHE A 164 8.37 19.15 8.89
N GLN A 165 9.34 18.50 8.27
CA GLN A 165 10.60 19.11 7.81
C GLN A 165 10.43 19.95 6.54
N LEU A 166 9.30 19.82 5.84
CA LEU A 166 9.02 20.52 4.58
C LEU A 166 8.66 21.99 4.76
N GLY A 167 8.28 22.43 5.98
CA GLY A 167 7.96 23.83 6.25
C GLY A 167 7.68 24.13 7.71
N ASN A 168 7.83 25.40 8.06
CA ASN A 168 7.67 25.89 9.43
C ASN A 168 6.25 26.35 9.76
N ARG A 169 5.36 26.42 8.79
CA ARG A 169 3.96 26.83 8.93
C ARG A 169 3.05 25.80 8.31
N VAL A 170 2.17 25.25 9.10
CA VAL A 170 1.24 24.18 8.71
C VAL A 170 -0.18 24.60 9.02
N GLN A 171 -1.11 24.31 8.14
CA GLN A 171 -2.53 24.44 8.43
C GLN A 171 -3.13 23.04 8.67
N PRO A 172 -3.59 22.75 9.91
CA PRO A 172 -4.25 21.49 10.21
C PRO A 172 -5.62 21.41 9.55
N VAL A 173 -6.00 20.21 9.13
CA VAL A 173 -7.27 19.89 8.49
C VAL A 173 -7.90 18.70 9.19
N ALA A 174 -9.09 18.89 9.73
CA ALA A 174 -9.85 17.81 10.35
C ALA A 174 -10.83 17.22 9.33
N ILE A 175 -10.69 15.93 9.05
CA ILE A 175 -11.53 15.19 8.08
C ILE A 175 -12.40 14.20 8.84
N LYS A 176 -13.73 14.30 8.64
CA LYS A 176 -14.70 13.29 9.05
C LYS A 176 -15.35 12.74 7.80
N VAL A 177 -15.56 11.44 7.78
CA VAL A 177 -16.19 10.77 6.64
C VAL A 177 -17.38 9.96 7.15
N ASP A 178 -18.51 10.18 6.53
CA ASP A 178 -19.74 9.44 6.81
C ASP A 178 -20.25 8.74 5.55
N ARG A 179 -20.71 7.51 5.71
CA ARG A 179 -21.22 6.69 4.63
C ARG A 179 -22.32 5.78 5.11
N MET A 180 -23.40 5.72 4.36
CA MET A 180 -24.50 4.80 4.62
C MET A 180 -24.12 3.37 4.22
N LEU A 181 -24.65 2.39 4.94
CA LEU A 181 -24.62 0.94 4.67
C LEU A 181 -23.26 0.27 4.80
N THR A 182 -22.15 0.96 4.51
CA THR A 182 -20.82 0.35 4.50
C THR A 182 -19.79 1.18 5.23
N ASN A 183 -18.86 0.52 5.89
CA ASN A 183 -17.70 1.16 6.45
C ASN A 183 -16.76 1.68 5.34
N VAL A 184 -16.22 2.88 5.51
CA VAL A 184 -15.43 3.58 4.49
C VAL A 184 -14.12 2.86 4.22
N SER A 185 -13.39 2.51 5.28
CA SER A 185 -12.13 1.80 5.20
C SER A 185 -12.20 0.54 6.04
N VAL A 186 -11.94 -0.60 5.40
CA VAL A 186 -11.86 -1.90 6.07
C VAL A 186 -10.44 -2.36 6.04
N HIS A 187 -9.92 -2.66 7.19
CA HIS A 187 -8.55 -3.09 7.32
C HIS A 187 -8.38 -4.51 6.79
N ARG A 188 -7.46 -4.72 5.85
CA ARG A 188 -7.11 -6.02 5.25
C ARG A 188 -5.62 -6.30 5.36
N THR A 189 -5.29 -7.57 5.49
CA THR A 189 -3.90 -8.06 5.59
C THR A 189 -3.03 -7.79 4.38
N SER A 190 -3.63 -7.60 3.19
CA SER A 190 -2.92 -7.39 1.94
C SER A 190 -2.72 -5.91 1.59
N ASP A 191 -3.28 -4.99 2.40
CA ASP A 191 -3.19 -3.57 2.11
C ASP A 191 -1.78 -3.08 2.46
N THR A 192 -0.93 -3.03 1.45
CA THR A 192 0.36 -2.35 1.53
C THR A 192 0.13 -0.86 1.32
N MET A 193 0.85 -0.01 2.07
CA MET A 193 0.81 1.45 1.87
C MET A 193 1.21 1.87 0.44
N ASP A 194 1.79 0.97 -0.32
CA ASP A 194 2.32 1.21 -1.65
C ASP A 194 1.30 0.92 -2.77
N ALA A 195 0.17 0.31 -2.44
CA ALA A 195 -0.87 -0.07 -3.40
C ALA A 195 -2.20 0.67 -3.15
N ILE A 196 -2.94 0.90 -4.23
CA ILE A 196 -4.30 1.45 -4.15
C ILE A 196 -5.20 0.41 -3.46
N PRO A 197 -5.98 0.78 -2.43
CA PRO A 197 -6.94 -0.11 -1.81
C PRO A 197 -8.16 -0.31 -2.73
N TRP A 198 -8.00 -1.10 -3.78
CA TRP A 198 -9.01 -1.32 -4.82
C TRP A 198 -10.37 -1.75 -4.27
N SER A 199 -10.35 -2.59 -3.23
CA SER A 199 -11.62 -3.05 -2.66
C SER A 199 -12.41 -1.92 -2.02
N ASP A 200 -11.75 -1.01 -1.31
CA ASP A 200 -12.41 0.15 -0.72
C ASP A 200 -12.88 1.11 -1.81
N THR A 201 -12.07 1.30 -2.83
CA THR A 201 -12.38 2.15 -3.99
C THR A 201 -13.61 1.64 -4.75
N LEU A 202 -13.78 0.33 -4.94
CA LEU A 202 -14.96 -0.24 -5.58
C LEU A 202 -16.26 0.05 -4.80
N TRP A 203 -16.20 0.02 -3.47
CA TRP A 203 -17.38 0.33 -2.65
C TRP A 203 -17.81 1.79 -2.75
N TYR A 204 -16.93 2.72 -3.14
CA TYR A 204 -17.33 4.08 -3.48
C TYR A 204 -18.21 4.13 -4.73
N LEU A 205 -18.03 3.23 -5.68
CA LEU A 205 -18.89 3.17 -6.86
C LEU A 205 -20.29 2.64 -6.53
N TRP A 206 -20.39 1.74 -5.55
CA TRP A 206 -21.63 1.07 -5.18
C TRP A 206 -22.48 1.87 -4.19
N THR A 207 -21.88 2.55 -3.24
CA THR A 207 -22.60 3.31 -2.20
C THR A 207 -23.23 4.59 -2.77
N PRO A 208 -24.40 5.06 -2.26
CA PRO A 208 -25.07 6.23 -2.82
C PRO A 208 -24.21 7.48 -2.74
N VAL A 209 -23.78 7.84 -1.55
CA VAL A 209 -22.94 9.01 -1.28
C VAL A 209 -22.01 8.72 -0.12
N THR A 210 -20.78 9.24 -0.22
CA THR A 210 -19.85 9.35 0.89
C THR A 210 -19.66 10.82 1.19
N VAL A 211 -20.03 11.25 2.38
CA VAL A 211 -19.96 12.65 2.81
C VAL A 211 -18.65 12.91 3.52
N TYR A 212 -17.95 13.91 3.06
CA TYR A 212 -16.71 14.41 3.67
C TYR A 212 -16.98 15.76 4.34
N ASP A 213 -16.85 15.82 5.65
CA ASP A 213 -16.84 17.07 6.40
C ASP A 213 -15.39 17.49 6.66
N ILE A 214 -14.96 18.53 5.95
CA ILE A 214 -13.58 19.05 6.00
C ILE A 214 -13.57 20.37 6.74
N LEU A 215 -12.85 20.42 7.86
CA LEU A 215 -12.67 21.61 8.66
C LEU A 215 -11.22 22.07 8.61
N LEU A 216 -10.99 23.27 8.05
CA LEU A 216 -9.68 23.92 8.11
C LEU A 216 -9.54 24.64 9.44
N LEU A 217 -8.47 24.34 10.16
CA LEU A 217 -8.14 24.92 11.44
C LEU A 217 -7.19 26.11 11.26
N PRO A 218 -7.02 26.95 12.29
CA PRO A 218 -6.04 28.01 12.25
C PRO A 218 -4.62 27.48 11.97
N PRO A 219 -3.81 28.18 11.16
CA PRO A 219 -2.46 27.77 10.89
C PRO A 219 -1.60 27.81 12.16
N ILE A 220 -0.70 26.84 12.29
CA ILE A 220 0.23 26.70 13.40
C ILE A 220 1.64 26.93 12.88
N GLU A 221 2.39 27.82 13.52
CA GLU A 221 3.79 28.09 13.24
C GLU A 221 4.68 27.35 14.24
N ARG A 222 5.84 26.92 13.78
CA ARG A 222 6.80 26.20 14.64
C ARG A 222 7.35 27.07 15.78
N ALA A 223 7.52 28.40 15.54
CA ALA A 223 7.86 29.43 16.56
C ALA A 223 8.90 28.99 17.62
N GLY A 224 9.94 28.27 17.22
CA GLY A 224 10.99 27.77 18.12
C GLY A 224 10.65 26.49 18.89
N LEU A 225 9.49 25.89 18.68
CA LEU A 225 9.12 24.60 19.27
C LEU A 225 10.01 23.48 18.70
N GLY A 226 10.38 22.53 19.55
CA GLY A 226 11.00 21.28 19.12
C GLY A 226 10.05 20.47 18.24
N ASP A 227 10.59 19.59 17.40
CA ASP A 227 9.83 18.83 16.41
C ASP A 227 8.68 18.03 17.02
N THR A 228 8.93 17.32 18.10
CA THR A 228 7.93 16.53 18.81
C THR A 228 6.80 17.36 19.38
N ALA A 229 7.11 18.49 20.02
CA ALA A 229 6.12 19.39 20.61
C ALA A 229 5.24 20.03 19.50
N TYR A 230 5.84 20.40 18.39
CA TYR A 230 5.14 20.97 17.25
C TYR A 230 4.17 19.96 16.61
N ILE A 231 4.62 18.72 16.42
CA ILE A 231 3.81 17.63 15.86
C ILE A 231 2.63 17.31 16.78
N GLU A 232 2.87 17.19 18.09
CA GLU A 232 1.81 16.91 19.07
C GLU A 232 0.79 18.06 19.18
N LEU A 233 1.22 19.31 19.04
CA LEU A 233 0.30 20.45 18.99
C LEU A 233 -0.65 20.37 17.79
N ILE A 234 -0.12 20.03 16.60
CA ILE A 234 -0.93 19.85 15.39
C ILE A 234 -1.88 18.66 15.54
N ARG A 235 -1.37 17.54 16.05
CA ARG A 235 -2.13 16.31 16.28
C ARG A 235 -3.28 16.55 17.25
N LYS A 236 -3.02 17.23 18.37
CA LYS A 236 -4.03 17.61 19.34
C LYS A 236 -5.09 18.53 18.75
N SER A 237 -4.68 19.52 17.95
CA SER A 237 -5.62 20.43 17.28
C SER A 237 -6.58 19.67 16.34
N ILE A 238 -6.10 18.67 15.63
CA ILE A 238 -6.96 17.81 14.78
C ILE A 238 -7.86 16.94 15.66
N ALA A 239 -7.30 16.25 16.67
CA ALA A 239 -8.02 15.34 17.56
C ALA A 239 -9.23 16.01 18.24
N ASP A 240 -9.02 17.21 18.79
CA ASP A 240 -10.07 17.97 19.47
C ASP A 240 -11.26 18.29 18.53
N ASN A 241 -10.97 18.58 17.26
CA ASN A 241 -12.00 18.95 16.28
C ASN A 241 -12.68 17.73 15.63
N VAL A 242 -11.96 16.63 15.44
CA VAL A 242 -12.55 15.36 14.99
C VAL A 242 -13.28 14.65 16.13
N LYS A 243 -12.97 14.98 17.38
CA LYS A 243 -13.37 14.29 18.62
C LYS A 243 -12.82 12.86 18.65
N ALA A 244 -11.58 12.69 18.19
CA ALA A 244 -10.86 11.45 18.21
C ALA A 244 -9.93 11.37 19.42
N GLU A 245 -9.72 10.18 19.97
CA GLU A 245 -8.75 9.94 21.04
C GLU A 245 -7.33 9.93 20.48
N ILE A 246 -6.39 10.59 21.14
CA ILE A 246 -4.97 10.54 20.78
C ILE A 246 -4.41 9.21 21.29
N THR A 247 -3.84 8.40 20.40
CA THR A 247 -3.33 7.08 20.74
C THR A 247 -1.81 7.03 20.59
N GLU A 248 -1.17 6.12 21.30
CA GLU A 248 0.28 5.89 21.18
C GLU A 248 0.65 4.89 20.10
N TYR A 249 -0.33 4.37 19.37
CA TYR A 249 -0.12 3.41 18.30
C TYR A 249 0.35 4.10 17.02
N CYS A 250 1.24 3.43 16.29
CA CYS A 250 1.65 3.82 14.96
C CYS A 250 1.04 2.89 13.89
N TRP A 251 1.12 3.28 12.62
CA TRP A 251 0.59 2.47 11.53
C TRP A 251 1.23 1.07 11.44
N SER A 252 2.51 0.94 11.82
CA SER A 252 3.19 -0.35 11.88
C SER A 252 2.51 -1.34 12.82
N ASP A 253 1.97 -0.87 13.95
CA ASP A 253 1.31 -1.72 14.93
C ASP A 253 0.00 -2.29 14.37
N LEU A 254 -0.76 -1.47 13.66
CA LEU A 254 -1.96 -1.90 12.94
C LEU A 254 -1.65 -2.88 11.81
N SER A 255 -0.58 -2.65 11.06
CA SER A 255 -0.19 -3.51 9.93
C SER A 255 0.43 -4.83 10.37
N SER A 256 1.17 -4.86 11.50
CA SER A 256 1.79 -6.06 12.06
C SER A 256 0.78 -7.00 12.70
N ARG A 257 -0.24 -6.45 13.35
CA ARG A 257 -1.30 -7.23 14.01
C ARG A 257 -2.02 -8.18 13.06
N LYS A 258 -2.26 -7.79 11.83
CA LYS A 258 -2.94 -8.66 10.85
C LYS A 258 -2.08 -9.75 10.24
N ARG A 259 -0.76 -9.66 10.35
CA ARG A 259 0.09 -10.82 10.06
C ARG A 259 -0.15 -11.97 11.05
N VAL A 260 -0.55 -11.64 12.28
CA VAL A 260 -0.87 -12.64 13.32
C VAL A 260 -2.32 -13.13 13.23
N SER A 261 -3.27 -12.30 12.76
CA SER A 261 -4.71 -12.63 12.68
C SER A 261 -5.21 -13.06 11.29
N ALA A 262 -4.40 -12.95 10.23
CA ALA A 262 -4.68 -13.70 9.00
C ALA A 262 -4.73 -15.18 9.37
N PRO A 263 -5.72 -15.96 8.88
CA PRO A 263 -5.73 -17.38 9.18
C PRO A 263 -4.35 -17.91 8.83
N ALA A 264 -3.66 -18.42 9.84
CA ALA A 264 -2.30 -18.96 9.77
C ALA A 264 -2.14 -20.00 8.65
N THR A 265 -3.25 -20.47 8.09
CA THR A 265 -3.36 -21.43 7.01
C THR A 265 -2.64 -21.04 5.72
N HIS A 266 -2.64 -19.79 5.30
CA HIS A 266 -1.99 -19.48 3.99
C HIS A 266 -0.49 -19.22 4.11
N SER A 267 -0.03 -18.52 5.15
CA SER A 267 1.41 -18.35 5.40
C SER A 267 2.04 -19.65 5.91
N MET A 268 1.34 -20.39 6.75
CA MET A 268 1.77 -21.72 7.20
C MET A 268 1.76 -22.75 6.08
N SER A 269 0.82 -22.70 5.13
CA SER A 269 0.83 -23.60 3.99
C SER A 269 2.04 -23.36 3.07
N LEU A 270 2.44 -22.11 2.86
CA LEU A 270 3.66 -21.77 2.13
C LEU A 270 4.93 -22.23 2.86
N LEU A 271 4.98 -22.04 4.18
CA LEU A 271 6.09 -22.54 4.99
C LEU A 271 6.10 -24.09 5.03
N ALA A 272 4.94 -24.72 5.15
CA ALA A 272 4.81 -26.17 5.07
C ALA A 272 5.23 -26.73 3.71
N GLN A 273 4.94 -25.99 2.63
CA GLN A 273 5.38 -26.38 1.29
C GLN A 273 6.90 -26.33 1.15
N ARG A 274 7.58 -25.34 1.74
CA ARG A 274 9.05 -25.28 1.81
C ARG A 274 9.63 -26.46 2.62
N VAL A 275 9.02 -26.82 3.75
CA VAL A 275 9.44 -28.00 4.51
C VAL A 275 9.21 -29.27 3.69
N LYS A 276 8.08 -29.39 2.96
CA LYS A 276 7.75 -30.52 2.09
C LYS A 276 8.73 -30.67 0.91
N GLU A 277 9.27 -29.57 0.38
CA GLU A 277 10.33 -29.60 -0.64
C GLU A 277 11.62 -30.25 -0.12
N VAL A 278 11.93 -30.09 1.17
CA VAL A 278 13.12 -30.68 1.81
C VAL A 278 12.81 -32.11 2.31
N LEU A 279 11.60 -32.33 2.83
CA LEU A 279 11.17 -33.60 3.41
C LEU A 279 9.94 -34.16 2.67
N PRO A 280 10.10 -34.70 1.46
CA PRO A 280 8.98 -35.14 0.61
C PRO A 280 8.19 -36.34 1.18
N HIS A 281 8.77 -37.08 2.11
CA HIS A 281 8.15 -38.26 2.74
C HIS A 281 7.27 -37.94 3.96
N VAL A 282 7.32 -36.71 4.47
CA VAL A 282 6.53 -36.28 5.63
C VAL A 282 5.19 -35.73 5.16
N SER A 283 4.08 -36.10 5.84
CA SER A 283 2.76 -35.59 5.49
C SER A 283 2.64 -34.09 5.74
N ILE A 284 1.93 -33.36 4.88
CA ILE A 284 1.69 -31.92 5.05
C ILE A 284 0.98 -31.64 6.40
N ALA A 285 0.15 -32.58 6.86
CA ALA A 285 -0.57 -32.47 8.12
C ALA A 285 0.39 -32.49 9.32
N ASP A 286 1.39 -33.39 9.32
CA ASP A 286 2.39 -33.47 10.37
C ASP A 286 3.33 -32.26 10.34
N ILE A 287 3.71 -31.80 9.16
CA ILE A 287 4.50 -30.58 8.96
C ILE A 287 3.76 -29.35 9.52
N LEU A 288 2.48 -29.18 9.22
CA LEU A 288 1.67 -28.10 9.77
C LEU A 288 1.55 -28.15 11.28
N LYS A 289 1.40 -29.36 11.83
CA LYS A 289 1.30 -29.55 13.28
C LYS A 289 2.58 -29.13 13.99
N ASP A 290 3.76 -29.48 13.49
CA ASP A 290 5.04 -29.08 14.08
C ASP A 290 5.32 -27.59 13.85
N LEU A 291 5.04 -27.05 12.64
CA LEU A 291 5.15 -25.64 12.32
C LEU A 291 4.27 -24.74 13.21
N THR A 292 3.11 -25.19 13.66
CA THR A 292 2.27 -24.42 14.60
C THR A 292 2.94 -24.26 15.97
N GLN A 293 3.82 -25.19 16.36
CA GLN A 293 4.56 -25.14 17.62
C GLN A 293 5.88 -24.38 17.47
N THR A 294 6.65 -24.67 16.42
CA THR A 294 7.99 -24.13 16.22
C THR A 294 8.02 -22.75 15.58
N GLN A 295 7.03 -22.42 14.76
CA GLN A 295 6.93 -21.19 13.95
C GLN A 295 8.19 -20.91 13.10
N ASN A 296 9.06 -21.91 12.91
CA ASN A 296 10.33 -21.80 12.20
C ASN A 296 10.57 -23.03 11.33
N VAL A 297 10.83 -22.79 10.02
CA VAL A 297 11.05 -23.82 9.01
C VAL A 297 12.26 -24.69 9.33
N ASP A 298 13.38 -24.08 9.73
CA ASP A 298 14.64 -24.79 9.97
C ASP A 298 14.54 -25.69 11.21
N VAL A 299 13.88 -25.20 12.27
CA VAL A 299 13.63 -25.99 13.50
C VAL A 299 12.71 -27.16 13.21
N THR A 300 11.63 -26.95 12.42
CA THR A 300 10.72 -28.02 12.00
C THR A 300 11.45 -29.09 11.18
N ILE A 301 12.30 -28.71 10.23
CA ILE A 301 13.10 -29.66 9.45
C ILE A 301 14.02 -30.46 10.38
N THR A 302 14.68 -29.80 11.33
CA THR A 302 15.56 -30.47 12.32
C THR A 302 14.80 -31.43 13.18
N ASN A 303 13.63 -31.08 13.71
CA ASN A 303 12.77 -31.94 14.51
C ASN A 303 12.40 -33.25 13.79
N PHE A 304 12.09 -33.20 12.51
CA PHE A 304 11.79 -34.39 11.72
C PHE A 304 13.05 -35.21 11.39
N LEU A 305 14.19 -34.57 11.11
CA LEU A 305 15.44 -35.26 10.82
C LEU A 305 16.03 -35.95 12.06
N GLU A 306 15.90 -35.34 13.23
CA GLU A 306 16.38 -35.87 14.50
C GLU A 306 15.38 -36.83 15.16
N GLY A 307 14.18 -37.00 14.56
CA GLY A 307 13.15 -37.92 15.09
C GLY A 307 12.45 -37.39 16.34
N VAL A 308 12.57 -36.12 16.67
CA VAL A 308 11.87 -35.47 17.79
C VAL A 308 10.36 -35.48 17.55
N THR A 309 9.93 -35.26 16.31
CA THR A 309 8.52 -35.33 15.91
C THR A 309 8.29 -36.62 15.12
N PRO A 310 7.54 -37.62 15.68
CA PRO A 310 7.24 -38.84 14.95
C PRO A 310 6.26 -38.57 13.81
N TYR A 311 6.51 -39.18 12.66
CA TYR A 311 5.64 -39.09 11.49
C TYR A 311 5.49 -40.45 10.80
N VAL A 312 4.39 -40.64 10.05
CA VAL A 312 4.18 -41.83 9.21
C VAL A 312 4.61 -41.48 7.79
N PRO A 313 5.61 -42.15 7.21
CA PRO A 313 6.04 -41.85 5.86
C PRO A 313 4.92 -42.08 4.84
N GLU A 314 4.64 -41.07 4.00
CA GLU A 314 3.74 -41.25 2.87
C GLU A 314 4.46 -42.08 1.79
N SER A 315 3.87 -43.22 1.42
CA SER A 315 4.33 -44.02 0.27
C SER A 315 4.13 -43.24 -0.99
N ASN A 316 5.23 -42.94 -1.68
CA ASN A 316 5.22 -42.26 -2.99
C ASN A 316 4.34 -43.04 -3.97
N PRO A 317 3.32 -42.45 -4.60
CA PRO A 317 2.70 -43.04 -5.77
C PRO A 317 3.71 -43.00 -6.91
N GLU A 318 4.00 -44.16 -7.52
CA GLU A 318 4.82 -44.27 -8.75
C GLU A 318 4.34 -43.28 -9.81
N PRO A 319 5.23 -42.60 -10.53
CA PRO A 319 4.84 -41.66 -11.58
C PRO A 319 4.22 -42.40 -12.76
N LYS A 320 2.91 -42.24 -12.95
CA LYS A 320 2.25 -42.60 -14.20
C LYS A 320 2.76 -41.71 -15.33
N PRO A 321 3.11 -42.25 -16.49
CA PRO A 321 3.58 -41.46 -17.62
C PRO A 321 2.45 -40.58 -18.16
N SER A 322 2.59 -39.26 -17.93
CA SER A 322 1.67 -38.27 -18.50
C SER A 322 2.07 -37.92 -19.92
N THR A 323 1.17 -38.17 -20.85
CA THR A 323 1.22 -37.74 -22.24
C THR A 323 1.34 -36.22 -22.33
N SER A 324 2.42 -35.78 -22.96
CA SER A 324 2.79 -34.36 -23.08
C SER A 324 1.85 -33.61 -24.01
N GLN A 325 1.15 -32.59 -23.49
CA GLN A 325 0.68 -31.49 -24.32
C GLN A 325 1.71 -30.38 -24.31
N VAL A 326 2.23 -30.06 -25.47
CA VAL A 326 3.25 -29.05 -25.74
C VAL A 326 2.58 -27.69 -25.66
N THR A 327 2.92 -26.92 -24.64
CA THR A 327 2.69 -25.48 -24.63
C THR A 327 4.04 -24.77 -24.68
N SER A 328 4.26 -24.03 -25.75
CA SER A 328 5.49 -23.33 -26.09
C SER A 328 5.82 -22.25 -25.09
N GLN A 329 6.85 -22.46 -24.26
CA GLN A 329 7.53 -21.42 -23.50
C GLN A 329 8.76 -20.89 -24.26
N PRO A 330 9.12 -19.61 -24.09
CA PRO A 330 10.29 -19.04 -24.77
C PRO A 330 11.57 -19.73 -24.28
N LYS A 331 12.34 -20.26 -25.24
CA LYS A 331 13.65 -20.90 -25.02
C LYS A 331 14.65 -19.88 -24.45
N TYR A 332 14.92 -19.95 -23.17
CA TYR A 332 16.22 -19.50 -22.65
C TYR A 332 17.25 -20.58 -23.02
N ILE A 333 18.18 -20.21 -23.88
CA ILE A 333 19.33 -21.06 -24.21
C ILE A 333 20.27 -21.02 -23.00
N THR A 334 20.13 -21.98 -22.11
CA THR A 334 21.16 -22.29 -21.13
C THR A 334 22.21 -23.13 -21.84
N PRO A 335 23.48 -22.72 -21.88
CA PRO A 335 24.54 -23.59 -22.41
C PRO A 335 24.60 -24.87 -21.59
N ALA A 336 24.69 -26.01 -22.27
CA ALA A 336 24.79 -27.33 -21.66
C ALA A 336 25.94 -27.36 -20.64
N PRO A 337 25.75 -27.95 -19.44
CA PRO A 337 26.83 -28.08 -18.47
C PRO A 337 27.85 -29.07 -19.01
N THR A 338 28.96 -28.55 -19.56
CA THR A 338 30.17 -29.31 -19.89
C THR A 338 31.02 -29.41 -18.65
N GLY A 339 30.86 -30.48 -17.90
CA GLY A 339 31.75 -30.74 -16.77
C GLY A 339 31.19 -31.71 -15.76
N VAL A 340 31.99 -32.65 -15.35
CA VAL A 340 31.74 -33.56 -14.23
C VAL A 340 31.51 -32.71 -12.97
N PHE A 341 30.44 -32.91 -12.27
CA PHE A 341 30.10 -32.16 -11.05
C PHE A 341 31.21 -32.38 -10.00
N PRO A 342 31.87 -31.33 -9.49
CA PRO A 342 33.02 -31.47 -8.60
C PRO A 342 32.61 -32.21 -7.32
N LYS A 343 33.38 -33.22 -6.94
CA LYS A 343 33.09 -34.10 -5.80
C LYS A 343 33.36 -33.47 -4.43
N THR A 344 34.29 -32.49 -4.38
CA THR A 344 34.71 -31.86 -3.13
C THR A 344 34.17 -30.45 -2.94
N PRO A 345 33.91 -29.98 -1.69
CA PRO A 345 33.48 -28.61 -1.42
C PRO A 345 34.44 -27.53 -1.89
N LYS A 346 35.75 -27.80 -1.83
CA LYS A 346 36.81 -26.88 -2.29
C LYS A 346 36.79 -26.68 -3.80
N GLU A 347 36.63 -27.76 -4.57
CA GLU A 347 36.51 -27.68 -6.04
C GLU A 347 35.24 -26.95 -6.48
N ARG A 348 34.15 -27.08 -5.71
CA ARG A 348 32.89 -26.33 -5.95
C ARG A 348 33.07 -24.83 -5.68
N GLN A 349 33.82 -24.46 -4.66
CA GLN A 349 34.15 -23.04 -4.40
C GLN A 349 35.04 -22.43 -5.49
N LEU A 350 36.06 -23.14 -5.94
CA LEU A 350 36.93 -22.70 -7.05
C LEU A 350 36.12 -22.52 -8.34
N SER A 351 35.29 -23.47 -8.72
CA SER A 351 34.41 -23.35 -9.90
C SER A 351 33.39 -22.23 -9.81
N PHE A 352 32.96 -21.87 -8.62
CA PHE A 352 32.09 -20.70 -8.38
C PHE A 352 32.87 -19.38 -8.54
N GLN A 353 34.06 -19.31 -8.02
CA GLN A 353 34.93 -18.12 -8.14
C GLN A 353 35.36 -17.88 -9.59
N GLU A 354 35.68 -18.92 -10.33
CA GLU A 354 35.98 -18.84 -11.76
C GLU A 354 34.82 -18.32 -12.57
N ARG A 355 33.61 -18.85 -12.35
CA ARG A 355 32.39 -18.38 -13.02
C ARG A 355 32.04 -16.93 -12.63
N LYS A 356 32.27 -16.55 -11.38
CA LYS A 356 32.08 -15.17 -10.91
C LYS A 356 33.08 -14.22 -11.58
N ALA A 357 34.35 -14.63 -11.69
CA ALA A 357 35.37 -13.84 -12.35
C ALA A 357 35.11 -13.66 -13.86
N GLU A 358 34.64 -14.72 -14.52
CA GLU A 358 34.25 -14.68 -15.93
C GLU A 358 33.04 -13.78 -16.18
N MET A 359 32.03 -13.85 -15.30
CA MET A 359 30.84 -12.98 -15.37
C MET A 359 31.23 -11.51 -15.19
N ILE A 360 32.12 -11.21 -14.25
CA ILE A 360 32.62 -9.84 -14.01
C ILE A 360 33.46 -9.37 -15.22
N ALA A 361 34.29 -10.21 -15.78
CA ALA A 361 35.12 -9.88 -16.97
C ALA A 361 34.22 -9.58 -18.19
N ASN A 362 33.18 -10.39 -18.41
CA ASN A 362 32.22 -10.18 -19.48
C ASN A 362 31.40 -8.89 -19.26
N ALA A 363 30.99 -8.58 -18.03
CA ALA A 363 30.30 -7.35 -17.69
C ALA A 363 31.18 -6.12 -17.93
N ARG A 364 32.45 -6.18 -17.54
CA ARG A 364 33.44 -5.10 -17.80
C ARG A 364 33.66 -4.88 -19.30
N ARG A 365 33.81 -5.95 -20.07
CA ARG A 365 33.95 -5.86 -21.53
C ARG A 365 32.74 -5.18 -22.18
N LYS A 366 31.55 -5.58 -21.85
CA LYS A 366 30.29 -4.95 -22.33
C LYS A 366 30.20 -3.49 -21.92
N TYR A 367 30.64 -3.14 -20.71
CA TYR A 367 30.64 -1.76 -20.24
C TYR A 367 31.62 -0.88 -21.03
N ILE A 368 32.84 -1.37 -21.27
CA ILE A 368 33.87 -0.69 -22.06
C ILE A 368 33.39 -0.49 -23.49
N GLU A 369 32.84 -1.52 -24.11
CA GLU A 369 32.29 -1.47 -25.46
C GLU A 369 31.15 -0.47 -25.59
N LYS A 370 30.24 -0.46 -24.59
CA LYS A 370 29.10 0.46 -24.57
C LYS A 370 29.49 1.93 -24.36
N HIS A 371 30.60 2.18 -23.67
CA HIS A 371 31.03 3.53 -23.29
C HIS A 371 32.26 4.02 -24.04
N GLY A 372 32.77 3.23 -24.99
CA GLY A 372 33.92 3.62 -25.84
C GLY A 372 35.21 3.94 -25.05
N LEU A 373 35.42 3.28 -23.90
CA LEU A 373 36.58 3.52 -23.06
C LEU A 373 37.77 2.71 -23.56
N GLU A 374 38.86 3.37 -23.99
CA GLU A 374 40.13 2.73 -24.31
C GLU A 374 40.85 2.33 -23.02
N LEU A 375 41.30 1.06 -22.96
CA LEU A 375 42.13 0.58 -21.86
C LEU A 375 43.54 1.18 -22.01
N THR A 376 43.84 2.22 -21.24
CA THR A 376 45.23 2.63 -21.04
C THR A 376 45.94 1.56 -20.22
N HIS A 377 46.77 0.78 -20.88
CA HIS A 377 47.70 -0.12 -20.19
C HIS A 377 48.69 0.70 -19.37
N SER A 378 48.63 0.59 -18.06
CA SER A 378 49.74 0.92 -17.16
C SER A 378 50.20 -0.34 -16.43
#